data_e4583f5c9f5cdcfdfe4a6fd3874a73a4
#
_entry.id   e4583f5c9f5cdcfdfe4a6fd3874a73a4
#
_cell.length_a   1.000
_cell.length_b   1.000
_cell.length_c   1.000
_cell.angle_alpha   90.00
_cell.angle_beta   90.00
_cell.angle_gamma   90.00
#
_symmetry.space_group_name_H-M   'P 1'
#
loop_
_entity.id
_entity.type
_entity.pdbx_description
1 polymer ?
#
loop_
_entity_poly.entity_id
_entity_poly.type
_entity_poly.pdbx_seq_one_letter_code
_entity_poly.pdbx_strand_id
1 'polypeptide(L)'
;MLTRHASGDTHLSYWPRVRQFAVPPSMIETATARRLAGDWAGACAAAGVDVDLNPRSVARTHGRELAARLRADLRHLAPDLLRWHLPRIAPDGLLRPGLTISLARYDATGQPGAHPVHLVARTPPAWADAGQRISLTLWDGFRGAHGFRGAHGSYGSHSSYGFLASHADAGARRHPHPHPSRRFRLDLHRHLWDARRTDELRTRSGADRPPGGDGPAPAPDPLGRVPQGRRCAVDRWAAEAELLLDADGRSTGTGAGVVTVRFGARRRLLLELVAAPDGGGPPALRITEAPKGSHASGLPVLPDASTWVPPDLELLRAGAIEVDRLHPLVASALVPDRPDRPPAGPPRIPDRAGEPRLVECRGARHRIALVDGVLSPLDHDPAELRREELLAELTGTPMPCLRAIDEAHRHPDCLTGVRERLDHGDIAGALAVVEGLLGPEAVLRGGALRDELERAAERRITYGLFRAGLIGAGPGPGPGPGSRGRPHGRRTH
;
A
#
# COMPACT_ATOMS: atom_id res chain seq x y z
N MET A 1 -17.58 -36.04 -8.28
CA MET A 1 -17.07 -35.62 -6.95
C MET A 1 -16.32 -34.31 -7.13
N LEU A 2 -17.01 -33.16 -6.97
CA LEU A 2 -16.41 -31.82 -7.07
C LEU A 2 -15.94 -31.44 -5.67
N THR A 3 -14.64 -31.35 -5.50
CA THR A 3 -13.93 -31.04 -4.27
C THR A 3 -14.26 -29.60 -3.82
N ARG A 4 -14.96 -29.49 -2.71
CA ARG A 4 -15.18 -28.27 -1.93
C ARG A 4 -13.89 -27.85 -1.21
N HIS A 5 -12.94 -27.26 -1.93
CA HIS A 5 -11.75 -26.65 -1.33
C HIS A 5 -11.50 -25.28 -1.95
N ALA A 6 -12.33 -24.29 -1.68
CA ALA A 6 -12.08 -22.92 -2.15
C ALA A 6 -12.77 -21.81 -1.35
N SER A 7 -13.11 -21.98 -0.07
CA SER A 7 -13.79 -20.91 0.68
C SER A 7 -13.01 -20.31 1.86
N GLY A 8 -11.83 -20.84 2.22
CA GLY A 8 -11.02 -20.35 3.34
C GLY A 8 -9.86 -19.43 2.96
N ASP A 9 -9.36 -19.50 1.72
CA ASP A 9 -8.04 -18.96 1.35
C ASP A 9 -8.04 -17.60 0.63
N THR A 10 -9.19 -17.03 0.34
CA THR A 10 -9.25 -15.79 -0.48
C THR A 10 -8.56 -14.58 0.13
N HIS A 11 -8.40 -14.53 1.46
CA HIS A 11 -7.73 -13.42 2.14
C HIS A 11 -6.19 -13.50 2.06
N LEU A 12 -5.61 -14.69 2.09
CA LEU A 12 -4.15 -14.87 2.01
C LEU A 12 -3.63 -14.94 0.57
N SER A 13 -4.50 -15.26 -0.40
CA SER A 13 -4.11 -15.57 -1.78
C SER A 13 -3.37 -14.45 -2.52
N TYR A 14 -3.66 -13.19 -2.23
CA TYR A 14 -2.99 -12.07 -2.90
C TYR A 14 -1.70 -11.59 -2.19
N TRP A 15 -1.51 -11.94 -0.90
CA TRP A 15 -0.36 -11.45 -0.14
C TRP A 15 1.02 -11.89 -0.66
N PRO A 16 1.23 -13.14 -1.15
CA PRO A 16 2.50 -13.52 -1.76
C PRO A 16 2.87 -12.62 -2.94
N ARG A 17 1.88 -12.24 -3.74
CA ARG A 17 2.02 -11.31 -4.86
C ARG A 17 2.37 -9.90 -4.39
N VAL A 18 1.69 -9.42 -3.35
CA VAL A 18 2.01 -8.13 -2.70
C VAL A 18 3.45 -8.12 -2.20
N ARG A 19 3.91 -9.20 -1.56
CA ARG A 19 5.29 -9.31 -1.07
C ARG A 19 6.31 -9.35 -2.19
N GLN A 20 5.93 -9.84 -3.35
CA GLN A 20 6.80 -9.91 -4.52
C GLN A 20 6.92 -8.58 -5.27
N PHE A 21 5.82 -7.83 -5.43
CA PHE A 21 5.77 -6.70 -6.35
C PHE A 21 5.63 -5.34 -5.67
N ALA A 22 4.98 -5.25 -4.51
CA ALA A 22 4.71 -3.96 -3.89
C ALA A 22 5.92 -3.34 -3.17
N VAL A 23 6.82 -4.16 -2.67
CA VAL A 23 8.07 -3.75 -2.02
C VAL A 23 9.19 -4.70 -2.48
N PRO A 24 9.68 -4.54 -3.71
CA PRO A 24 10.71 -5.43 -4.27
C PRO A 24 12.04 -5.28 -3.52
N PRO A 25 12.92 -6.29 -3.57
CA PRO A 25 14.23 -6.27 -2.90
C PRO A 25 15.06 -5.02 -3.22
N SER A 26 15.09 -4.59 -4.47
CA SER A 26 15.81 -3.38 -4.90
C SER A 26 15.32 -2.09 -4.21
N MET A 27 14.01 -1.99 -3.94
CA MET A 27 13.43 -0.89 -3.17
C MET A 27 13.92 -0.95 -1.72
N ILE A 28 13.89 -2.13 -1.09
CA ILE A 28 14.34 -2.33 0.30
C ILE A 28 15.82 -1.98 0.44
N GLU A 29 16.67 -2.49 -0.45
CA GLU A 29 18.10 -2.23 -0.45
C GLU A 29 18.40 -0.73 -0.59
N THR A 30 17.77 -0.07 -1.56
CA THR A 30 17.97 1.36 -1.82
C THR A 30 17.47 2.22 -0.65
N ALA A 31 16.26 1.95 -0.16
CA ALA A 31 15.68 2.69 0.96
C ALA A 31 16.50 2.51 2.24
N THR A 32 16.95 1.28 2.52
CA THR A 32 17.80 0.97 3.67
C THR A 32 19.16 1.66 3.58
N ALA A 33 19.85 1.60 2.43
CA ALA A 33 21.12 2.27 2.24
C ALA A 33 21.02 3.79 2.44
N ARG A 34 19.98 4.42 1.87
CA ARG A 34 19.70 5.85 2.05
C ARG A 34 19.42 6.20 3.51
N ARG A 35 18.58 5.41 4.18
CA ARG A 35 18.25 5.62 5.60
C ARG A 35 19.49 5.52 6.49
N LEU A 36 20.33 4.51 6.29
CA LEU A 36 21.59 4.33 7.04
C LEU A 36 22.58 5.48 6.82
N ALA A 37 22.59 6.06 5.62
CA ALA A 37 23.36 7.26 5.32
C ALA A 37 22.74 8.57 5.88
N GLY A 38 21.59 8.50 6.56
CA GLY A 38 20.88 9.66 7.09
C GLY A 38 20.06 10.43 6.05
N ASP A 39 19.99 9.96 4.81
CA ASP A 39 19.18 10.51 3.73
C ASP A 39 17.76 9.96 3.78
N TRP A 40 16.99 10.43 4.77
CA TRP A 40 15.59 10.00 4.94
C TRP A 40 14.71 10.39 3.75
N ALA A 41 15.00 11.53 3.08
CA ALA A 41 14.23 11.98 1.91
C ALA A 41 14.48 11.09 0.69
N GLY A 42 15.74 10.72 0.44
CA GLY A 42 16.08 9.74 -0.57
C GLY A 42 15.52 8.35 -0.29
N ALA A 43 15.47 7.93 0.99
CA ALA A 43 14.81 6.69 1.38
C ALA A 43 13.30 6.73 1.06
N CYS A 44 12.62 7.83 1.36
CA CYS A 44 11.22 8.04 0.99
C CYS A 44 11.01 7.96 -0.53
N ALA A 45 11.85 8.65 -1.30
CA ALA A 45 11.77 8.64 -2.76
C ALA A 45 11.93 7.22 -3.33
N ALA A 46 12.90 6.44 -2.81
CA ALA A 46 13.13 5.04 -3.20
C ALA A 46 11.92 4.15 -2.93
N ALA A 47 11.19 4.38 -1.83
CA ALA A 47 9.99 3.64 -1.48
C ALA A 47 8.68 4.18 -2.10
N GLY A 48 8.77 5.14 -3.03
CA GLY A 48 7.60 5.74 -3.66
C GLY A 48 6.77 6.62 -2.70
N VAL A 49 7.42 7.20 -1.68
CA VAL A 49 6.81 8.11 -0.72
C VAL A 49 7.20 9.55 -1.05
N ASP A 50 6.22 10.35 -1.41
CA ASP A 50 6.40 11.79 -1.67
C ASP A 50 6.32 12.56 -0.36
N VAL A 51 7.26 13.48 -0.14
CA VAL A 51 7.32 14.26 1.10
C VAL A 51 6.75 15.65 0.87
N ASP A 52 5.59 15.92 1.48
CA ASP A 52 4.86 17.20 1.39
C ASP A 52 5.04 18.03 2.67
N LEU A 53 6.21 17.98 3.28
CA LEU A 53 6.55 18.76 4.47
C LEU A 53 7.99 19.27 4.42
N ASN A 54 8.20 20.43 5.03
CA ASN A 54 9.55 21.00 5.18
C ASN A 54 9.82 21.21 6.68
N PRO A 55 10.78 20.52 7.29
CA PRO A 55 11.07 20.64 8.73
C PRO A 55 11.43 22.07 9.20
N ARG A 56 11.98 22.90 8.31
CA ARG A 56 12.27 24.32 8.62
C ARG A 56 10.98 25.14 8.70
N SER A 57 10.03 24.90 7.81
CA SER A 57 8.71 25.52 7.86
C SER A 57 7.95 25.10 9.10
N VAL A 58 8.00 23.80 9.44
CA VAL A 58 7.38 23.25 10.64
C VAL A 58 7.92 23.93 11.90
N ALA A 59 9.24 24.16 11.99
CA ALA A 59 9.84 24.86 13.13
C ALA A 59 9.32 26.30 13.30
N ARG A 60 9.00 26.98 12.20
CA ARG A 60 8.42 28.34 12.23
C ARG A 60 6.94 28.33 12.62
N THR A 61 6.19 27.32 12.19
CA THR A 61 4.73 27.27 12.38
C THR A 61 4.33 26.62 13.70
N HIS A 62 5.02 25.53 14.09
CA HIS A 62 4.66 24.69 15.25
C HIS A 62 5.74 24.66 16.35
N GLY A 63 6.79 25.48 16.20
CA GLY A 63 7.87 25.57 17.18
C GLY A 63 9.02 24.58 16.96
N ARG A 64 10.16 24.91 17.61
CA ARG A 64 11.42 24.16 17.44
C ARG A 64 11.36 22.76 18.05
N GLU A 65 10.63 22.59 19.13
CA GLU A 65 10.50 21.33 19.84
C GLU A 65 9.77 20.30 19.00
N LEU A 66 8.58 20.63 18.48
CA LEU A 66 7.85 19.76 17.57
C LEU A 66 8.69 19.40 16.34
N ALA A 67 9.37 20.38 15.75
CA ALA A 67 10.23 20.14 14.59
C ALA A 67 11.44 19.24 14.93
N ALA A 68 11.93 19.25 16.18
CA ALA A 68 12.99 18.35 16.62
C ALA A 68 12.46 16.91 16.74
N ARG A 69 11.29 16.73 17.36
CA ARG A 69 10.62 15.42 17.46
C ARG A 69 10.29 14.84 16.07
N LEU A 70 9.75 15.67 15.19
CA LEU A 70 9.48 15.29 13.80
C LEU A 70 10.75 14.82 13.08
N ARG A 71 11.85 15.57 13.20
CA ARG A 71 13.14 15.17 12.58
C ARG A 71 13.69 13.87 13.16
N ALA A 72 13.49 13.62 14.45
CA ALA A 72 13.85 12.36 15.06
C ALA A 72 13.05 11.19 14.49
N ASP A 73 11.73 11.37 14.29
CA ASP A 73 10.88 10.35 13.69
C ASP A 73 11.25 10.10 12.22
N LEU A 74 11.46 11.17 11.43
CA LEU A 74 11.86 11.05 10.02
C LEU A 74 13.21 10.33 9.85
N ARG A 75 14.15 10.51 10.77
CA ARG A 75 15.46 9.85 10.73
C ARG A 75 15.36 8.33 10.87
N HIS A 76 14.35 7.87 11.61
CA HIS A 76 14.14 6.44 11.88
C HIS A 76 13.01 5.82 11.08
N LEU A 77 12.32 6.62 10.27
CA LEU A 77 11.31 6.13 9.34
C LEU A 77 11.95 5.17 8.33
N ALA A 78 11.43 3.96 8.24
CA ALA A 78 11.70 3.01 7.18
C ALA A 78 10.50 3.03 6.20
N PRO A 79 10.56 3.81 5.13
CA PRO A 79 9.41 4.04 4.25
C PRO A 79 9.02 2.79 3.43
N ASP A 80 9.96 1.91 3.16
CA ASP A 80 9.79 0.57 2.59
C ASP A 80 9.01 -0.34 3.55
N LEU A 81 9.36 -0.35 4.84
CA LEU A 81 8.64 -1.06 5.89
C LEU A 81 7.23 -0.51 6.10
N LEU A 82 7.09 0.84 6.08
CA LEU A 82 5.76 1.47 6.11
C LEU A 82 4.91 0.97 4.95
N ARG A 83 5.45 0.99 3.72
CA ARG A 83 4.76 0.52 2.51
C ARG A 83 4.40 -0.97 2.59
N TRP A 84 5.24 -1.78 3.23
CA TRP A 84 5.01 -3.20 3.50
C TRP A 84 3.74 -3.45 4.32
N HIS A 85 3.50 -2.60 5.33
CA HIS A 85 2.41 -2.77 6.29
C HIS A 85 1.15 -1.94 6.02
N LEU A 86 1.17 -1.07 4.99
CA LEU A 86 -0.02 -0.26 4.68
C LEU A 86 -1.24 -1.12 4.30
N PRO A 87 -2.45 -0.63 4.63
CA PRO A 87 -3.70 -1.34 4.33
C PRO A 87 -3.89 -1.56 2.83
N ARG A 88 -4.28 -2.79 2.48
CA ARG A 88 -4.50 -3.21 1.09
C ARG A 88 -5.92 -3.71 0.87
N ILE A 89 -6.34 -3.79 -0.39
CA ILE A 89 -7.64 -4.28 -0.82
C ILE A 89 -7.49 -5.55 -1.67
N ALA A 90 -8.43 -6.47 -1.50
CA ALA A 90 -8.54 -7.64 -2.38
C ALA A 90 -9.30 -7.24 -3.68
N PRO A 91 -9.12 -7.98 -4.78
CA PRO A 91 -8.27 -9.16 -4.94
C PRO A 91 -6.81 -8.85 -5.30
N ASP A 92 -6.50 -7.62 -5.72
CA ASP A 92 -5.24 -7.27 -6.39
C ASP A 92 -4.12 -6.91 -5.40
N GLY A 93 -4.45 -6.74 -4.11
CA GLY A 93 -3.48 -6.34 -3.09
C GLY A 93 -2.98 -4.90 -3.23
N LEU A 94 -3.72 -4.06 -3.94
CA LEU A 94 -3.41 -2.64 -4.09
C LEU A 94 -3.61 -1.88 -2.78
N LEU A 95 -2.92 -0.75 -2.60
CA LEU A 95 -3.10 0.11 -1.44
C LEU A 95 -4.56 0.58 -1.37
N ARG A 96 -5.13 0.56 -0.17
CA ARG A 96 -6.47 1.12 0.02
C ARG A 96 -6.44 2.62 -0.28
N PRO A 97 -7.23 3.10 -1.25
CA PRO A 97 -7.20 4.50 -1.66
C PRO A 97 -7.86 5.43 -0.63
N GLY A 98 -7.48 6.69 -0.68
CA GLY A 98 -8.13 7.76 0.06
C GLY A 98 -7.96 7.70 1.58
N LEU A 99 -6.90 7.08 2.10
CA LEU A 99 -6.62 7.02 3.53
C LEU A 99 -5.73 8.18 4.00
N THR A 100 -5.97 8.61 5.24
CA THR A 100 -5.04 9.40 6.05
C THR A 100 -4.72 8.60 7.30
N ILE A 101 -3.46 8.20 7.46
CA ILE A 101 -2.97 7.29 8.48
C ILE A 101 -2.03 8.03 9.41
N SER A 102 -2.33 8.08 10.71
CA SER A 102 -1.43 8.68 11.70
C SER A 102 -0.22 7.78 11.95
N LEU A 103 1.00 8.32 11.75
CA LEU A 103 2.28 7.67 12.05
C LEU A 103 2.82 8.11 13.40
N ALA A 104 2.68 9.39 13.75
CA ALA A 104 3.06 9.94 15.04
C ALA A 104 2.11 11.07 15.43
N ARG A 105 1.89 11.21 16.73
CA ARG A 105 1.11 12.28 17.34
C ARG A 105 2.03 13.17 18.17
N TYR A 106 1.93 14.46 17.96
CA TYR A 106 2.67 15.48 18.68
C TYR A 106 1.67 16.36 19.43
N ASP A 107 1.61 16.21 20.73
CA ASP A 107 0.76 17.07 21.55
C ASP A 107 1.35 18.48 21.57
N ALA A 108 0.48 19.48 21.43
CA ALA A 108 0.88 20.88 21.45
C ALA A 108 1.27 21.24 22.89
N THR A 109 2.54 21.57 23.10
CA THR A 109 3.05 22.03 24.38
C THR A 109 2.61 23.47 24.62
N GLY A 110 1.90 23.71 25.72
CA GLY A 110 1.71 25.04 26.30
C GLY A 110 0.41 25.79 25.96
N GLN A 111 -0.54 25.23 25.20
CA GLN A 111 -1.86 25.84 25.02
C GLN A 111 -2.98 24.87 25.39
N PRO A 112 -3.75 25.14 26.46
CA PRO A 112 -4.94 24.36 26.77
C PRO A 112 -5.92 24.37 25.58
N GLY A 113 -6.33 23.19 25.10
CA GLY A 113 -7.27 23.07 23.98
C GLY A 113 -6.64 23.05 22.58
N ALA A 114 -5.32 23.12 22.44
CA ALA A 114 -4.68 22.97 21.14
C ALA A 114 -4.79 21.53 20.63
N HIS A 115 -5.21 21.39 19.37
CA HIS A 115 -5.29 20.07 18.74
C HIS A 115 -3.90 19.47 18.50
N PRO A 116 -3.72 18.16 18.69
CA PRO A 116 -2.47 17.50 18.39
C PRO A 116 -2.14 17.59 16.90
N VAL A 117 -0.86 17.75 16.58
CA VAL A 117 -0.34 17.67 15.22
C VAL A 117 0.05 16.23 14.95
N HIS A 118 -0.32 15.71 13.79
CA HIS A 118 0.02 14.35 13.38
C HIS A 118 0.97 14.35 12.17
N LEU A 119 2.00 13.50 12.22
CA LEU A 119 2.67 13.05 11.02
C LEU A 119 1.78 11.99 10.38
N VAL A 120 1.39 12.20 9.12
CA VAL A 120 0.46 11.30 8.44
C VAL A 120 1.00 10.81 7.10
N ALA A 121 0.73 9.54 6.81
CA ALA A 121 0.83 8.97 5.48
C ALA A 121 -0.54 9.01 4.80
N ARG A 122 -0.57 9.45 3.54
CA ARG A 122 -1.80 9.53 2.74
C ARG A 122 -1.68 8.68 1.49
N THR A 123 -2.75 7.95 1.17
CA THR A 123 -2.90 7.31 -0.13
C THR A 123 -3.78 8.15 -1.03
N PRO A 124 -3.48 8.28 -2.32
CA PRO A 124 -4.31 9.04 -3.25
C PRO A 124 -5.69 8.40 -3.41
N PRO A 125 -6.70 9.13 -3.90
CA PRO A 125 -7.95 8.53 -4.31
C PRO A 125 -7.74 7.61 -5.51
N ALA A 126 -8.63 6.62 -5.70
CA ALA A 126 -8.47 5.58 -6.72
C ALA A 126 -8.27 6.12 -8.15
N TRP A 127 -8.90 7.26 -8.48
CA TRP A 127 -8.76 7.89 -9.80
C TRP A 127 -7.41 8.59 -10.04
N ALA A 128 -6.66 8.86 -8.96
CA ALA A 128 -5.34 9.50 -9.03
C ALA A 128 -4.22 8.54 -8.60
N ASP A 129 -4.48 7.24 -8.54
CA ASP A 129 -3.46 6.25 -8.20
C ASP A 129 -2.45 6.11 -9.34
N ALA A 130 -1.18 6.26 -9.00
CA ALA A 130 -0.06 6.10 -9.93
C ALA A 130 1.01 5.20 -9.36
N GLY A 131 0.83 3.90 -9.52
CA GLY A 131 1.79 2.93 -9.05
C GLY A 131 1.92 2.97 -7.53
N GLN A 132 0.79 3.09 -6.83
CA GLN A 132 0.73 2.96 -5.38
C GLN A 132 1.59 3.98 -4.62
N ARG A 133 1.68 5.22 -5.09
CA ARG A 133 2.41 6.28 -4.39
C ARG A 133 1.72 6.68 -3.09
N ILE A 134 2.51 7.16 -2.14
CA ILE A 134 2.09 7.59 -0.81
C ILE A 134 2.61 9.00 -0.61
N SER A 135 1.87 9.88 0.05
CA SER A 135 2.39 11.18 0.48
C SER A 135 2.54 11.24 2.00
N LEU A 136 3.64 11.84 2.46
CA LEU A 136 3.95 12.09 3.86
C LEU A 136 3.79 13.58 4.15
N THR A 137 2.93 13.94 5.11
CA THR A 137 2.62 15.34 5.44
C THR A 137 2.26 15.50 6.91
N LEU A 138 2.06 16.75 7.35
CA LEU A 138 1.47 17.04 8.65
C LEU A 138 -0.02 17.31 8.53
N TRP A 139 -0.75 16.88 9.56
CA TRP A 139 -2.15 17.18 9.78
C TRP A 139 -2.31 17.85 11.14
N ASP A 140 -2.82 19.07 11.20
CA ASP A 140 -2.93 19.88 12.42
C ASP A 140 -4.37 20.15 12.87
N GLY A 141 -5.33 19.42 12.31
CA GLY A 141 -6.75 19.51 12.67
C GLY A 141 -7.47 20.75 12.17
N PHE A 142 -6.78 21.86 12.00
CA PHE A 142 -7.38 23.15 11.65
C PHE A 142 -7.25 23.57 10.19
N ARG A 143 -6.23 23.10 9.49
CA ARG A 143 -5.87 23.58 8.14
C ARG A 143 -6.28 22.63 7.00
N GLY A 144 -7.38 21.93 7.14
CA GLY A 144 -7.94 21.15 6.04
C GLY A 144 -8.35 21.98 4.81
N ALA A 145 -8.22 23.31 4.86
CA ALA A 145 -8.58 24.22 3.78
C ALA A 145 -7.38 24.81 2.99
N HIS A 146 -6.13 24.67 3.47
CA HIS A 146 -4.98 25.34 2.85
C HIS A 146 -3.77 24.44 2.55
N GLY A 147 -3.97 23.16 2.37
CA GLY A 147 -2.90 22.17 2.28
C GLY A 147 -2.28 21.91 0.91
N PHE A 148 -2.39 22.78 -0.07
CA PHE A 148 -1.62 22.68 -1.32
C PHE A 148 -1.23 24.05 -1.85
N ARG A 149 -0.32 24.73 -1.14
CA ARG A 149 0.55 25.69 -1.82
C ARG A 149 1.86 24.99 -2.13
N GLY A 150 2.01 24.59 -3.39
CA GLY A 150 3.28 24.16 -3.93
C GLY A 150 4.36 25.20 -3.60
N ALA A 151 5.54 24.70 -3.25
CA ALA A 151 6.74 25.52 -3.12
C ALA A 151 7.15 26.05 -4.51
N HIS A 152 6.50 27.12 -4.96
CA HIS A 152 7.00 27.94 -6.04
C HIS A 152 6.84 29.41 -5.68
N GLY A 153 7.99 30.08 -5.75
CA GLY A 153 8.34 31.46 -5.82
C GLY A 153 7.28 32.53 -5.62
N SER A 154 7.55 33.32 -4.61
CA SER A 154 7.05 34.65 -4.38
C SER A 154 7.21 35.53 -5.64
N TYR A 155 6.11 35.96 -6.23
CA TYR A 155 6.02 37.30 -6.86
C TYR A 155 4.73 37.93 -6.38
N GLY A 156 4.91 39.06 -5.70
CA GLY A 156 3.82 39.86 -5.19
C GLY A 156 3.00 40.48 -6.29
N SER A 157 1.72 40.59 -6.04
CA SER A 157 0.88 41.72 -6.53
C SER A 157 -0.30 41.86 -5.61
N HIS A 158 -0.35 43.00 -4.98
CA HIS A 158 -1.53 43.52 -4.29
C HIS A 158 -2.67 43.67 -5.29
N SER A 159 -3.82 43.05 -5.01
CA SER A 159 -5.09 43.53 -5.52
C SER A 159 -6.17 43.27 -4.51
N SER A 160 -6.63 44.37 -3.93
CA SER A 160 -7.80 44.47 -3.09
C SER A 160 -9.03 44.29 -3.95
N TYR A 161 -9.78 43.19 -3.78
CA TYR A 161 -11.23 43.16 -3.99
C TYR A 161 -11.80 42.13 -3.03
N GLY A 162 -12.34 42.63 -1.96
CA GLY A 162 -13.19 41.90 -1.07
C GLY A 162 -14.56 41.67 -1.69
N PHE A 163 -15.26 40.73 -1.11
CA PHE A 163 -16.69 40.47 -1.28
C PHE A 163 -17.09 39.74 -2.58
N LEU A 164 -17.34 38.48 -2.41
CA LEU A 164 -18.27 37.50 -2.99
C LEU A 164 -17.64 36.10 -3.07
N ALA A 165 -17.14 35.60 -1.95
CA ALA A 165 -16.68 34.19 -1.83
C ALA A 165 -17.74 33.38 -1.08
N SER A 166 -18.94 33.26 -1.62
CA SER A 166 -19.95 32.41 -0.99
C SER A 166 -20.48 31.44 -1.94
N HIS A 167 -20.15 30.66 -2.66
CA HIS A 167 -20.70 29.45 -3.27
C HIS A 167 -19.82 28.74 -4.32
N ALA A 168 -18.63 29.27 -4.65
CA ALA A 168 -17.75 28.61 -5.62
C ALA A 168 -16.72 27.63 -5.00
N ASP A 169 -16.54 27.64 -3.68
CA ASP A 169 -15.48 26.86 -3.00
C ASP A 169 -15.95 25.50 -2.46
N ALA A 170 -17.19 25.12 -2.72
CA ALA A 170 -17.73 23.80 -2.39
C ALA A 170 -17.20 22.68 -3.32
N GLY A 171 -16.46 23.04 -4.37
CA GLY A 171 -15.95 22.11 -5.38
C GLY A 171 -14.51 21.62 -5.16
N ALA A 172 -13.71 22.21 -4.29
CA ALA A 172 -12.41 21.68 -3.92
C ALA A 172 -12.64 20.40 -3.10
N ARG A 173 -12.72 19.27 -3.77
CA ARG A 173 -13.03 17.99 -3.15
C ARG A 173 -11.90 17.62 -2.20
N ARG A 174 -12.23 17.76 -0.92
CA ARG A 174 -11.42 17.31 0.19
C ARG A 174 -11.09 15.84 0.03
N HIS A 175 -9.88 15.44 0.40
CA HIS A 175 -9.53 14.04 0.56
C HIS A 175 -10.67 13.31 1.30
N PRO A 176 -11.13 12.11 0.85
CA PRO A 176 -12.27 11.40 1.47
C PRO A 176 -12.08 11.14 2.97
N HIS A 177 -10.82 11.12 3.44
CA HIS A 177 -10.49 11.11 4.86
C HIS A 177 -9.63 12.32 5.21
N PRO A 178 -10.22 13.53 5.39
CA PRO A 178 -9.47 14.75 5.70
C PRO A 178 -8.77 14.69 7.06
N HIS A 179 -9.28 13.91 7.99
CA HIS A 179 -8.68 13.64 9.30
C HIS A 179 -8.09 12.23 9.37
N PRO A 180 -7.10 11.97 10.26
CA PRO A 180 -6.54 10.65 10.47
C PRO A 180 -7.60 9.60 10.79
N SER A 181 -7.53 8.48 10.12
CA SER A 181 -8.49 7.39 10.31
C SER A 181 -8.31 6.74 11.68
N ARG A 182 -9.37 6.69 12.48
CA ARG A 182 -9.37 6.00 13.79
C ARG A 182 -9.08 4.50 13.68
N ARG A 183 -9.28 3.92 12.51
CA ARG A 183 -9.06 2.50 12.25
C ARG A 183 -7.60 2.18 11.90
N PHE A 184 -6.87 3.16 11.35
CA PHE A 184 -5.49 2.98 10.90
C PHE A 184 -4.58 3.92 11.70
N ARG A 185 -4.30 3.54 12.95
CA ARG A 185 -3.50 4.28 13.91
C ARG A 185 -2.10 3.68 14.04
N LEU A 186 -1.20 4.00 13.10
CA LEU A 186 0.18 3.54 13.14
C LEU A 186 1.03 4.34 14.14
N ASP A 187 0.52 5.42 14.69
CA ASP A 187 1.11 6.12 15.85
C ASP A 187 1.19 5.22 17.11
N LEU A 188 0.25 4.26 17.23
CA LEU A 188 0.26 3.23 18.28
C LEU A 188 1.07 1.97 17.89
N HIS A 189 1.45 1.84 16.63
CA HIS A 189 2.11 0.66 16.05
C HIS A 189 3.40 1.06 15.35
N ARG A 190 4.28 1.76 16.07
CA ARG A 190 5.54 2.28 15.52
C ARG A 190 6.43 1.19 14.94
N HIS A 191 6.37 -0.02 15.46
CA HIS A 191 7.10 -1.19 14.96
C HIS A 191 6.79 -1.53 13.48
N LEU A 192 5.73 -0.98 12.90
CA LEU A 192 5.36 -1.18 11.50
C LEU A 192 6.00 -0.16 10.53
N TRP A 193 6.77 0.84 11.05
CA TRP A 193 7.39 1.86 10.22
C TRP A 193 8.67 2.50 10.81
N ASP A 194 8.92 2.42 12.12
CA ASP A 194 10.13 2.92 12.79
C ASP A 194 11.13 1.76 12.92
N ALA A 195 12.24 1.85 12.21
CA ALA A 195 13.25 0.78 12.13
C ALA A 195 13.86 0.40 13.49
N ARG A 196 13.79 1.28 14.50
CA ARG A 196 14.33 0.98 15.85
C ARG A 196 13.39 0.15 16.71
N ARG A 197 12.12 0.08 16.33
CA ARG A 197 11.07 -0.55 17.14
C ARG A 197 10.52 -1.82 16.50
N THR A 198 11.16 -2.31 15.46
CA THR A 198 10.69 -3.49 14.71
C THR A 198 10.74 -4.77 15.53
N ASP A 199 11.59 -4.85 16.53
CA ASP A 199 11.66 -5.95 17.49
C ASP A 199 10.34 -6.15 18.26
N GLU A 200 9.60 -5.07 18.56
CA GLU A 200 8.27 -5.14 19.18
C GLU A 200 7.27 -5.95 18.32
N LEU A 201 7.51 -6.10 17.02
CA LEU A 201 6.61 -6.83 16.12
C LEU A 201 6.41 -8.27 16.60
N ARG A 202 7.43 -8.94 17.13
CA ARG A 202 7.33 -10.31 17.63
C ARG A 202 6.24 -10.43 18.68
N THR A 203 6.33 -9.64 19.73
CA THR A 203 5.35 -9.64 20.82
C THR A 203 4.00 -9.07 20.39
N ARG A 204 4.01 -7.97 19.63
CA ARG A 204 2.80 -7.30 19.15
C ARG A 204 2.05 -8.13 18.11
N SER A 205 2.72 -9.05 17.39
CA SER A 205 2.08 -9.99 16.45
C SER A 205 1.64 -11.30 17.10
N GLY A 206 2.13 -11.63 18.30
CA GLY A 206 1.94 -12.93 18.96
C GLY A 206 2.78 -14.04 18.32
N ALA A 207 3.91 -13.68 17.71
CA ALA A 207 4.88 -14.63 17.18
C ALA A 207 5.78 -15.22 18.28
N ASP A 208 5.79 -14.62 19.47
CA ASP A 208 6.48 -15.09 20.68
C ASP A 208 5.81 -16.33 21.29
N ARG A 209 4.58 -16.65 20.89
CA ARG A 209 3.84 -17.82 21.39
C ARG A 209 3.94 -18.98 20.40
N PRO A 210 4.36 -20.18 20.86
CA PRO A 210 4.41 -21.33 19.97
C PRO A 210 3.02 -21.68 19.43
N PRO A 211 2.90 -22.07 18.16
CA PRO A 211 1.66 -22.62 17.65
C PRO A 211 1.38 -23.95 18.39
N GLY A 212 0.33 -24.00 19.19
CA GLY A 212 -0.06 -25.21 19.94
C GLY A 212 0.51 -25.36 21.36
N GLY A 213 1.11 -24.32 21.94
CA GLY A 213 1.43 -24.31 23.37
C GLY A 213 0.16 -24.41 24.23
N ASP A 214 0.29 -25.05 25.43
CA ASP A 214 -0.76 -25.26 26.44
C ASP A 214 -1.37 -23.96 27.03
N GLY A 215 -1.33 -22.89 26.27
CA GLY A 215 -2.16 -21.73 26.55
C GLY A 215 -3.64 -22.09 26.40
N PRO A 216 -4.55 -21.40 27.07
CA PRO A 216 -5.98 -21.63 26.87
C PRO A 216 -6.25 -21.67 25.38
N ALA A 217 -6.94 -22.74 24.92
CA ALA A 217 -7.32 -22.93 23.52
C ALA A 217 -7.75 -21.60 22.91
N PRO A 218 -7.35 -21.25 21.66
CA PRO A 218 -7.71 -19.99 21.06
C PRO A 218 -9.18 -19.76 21.37
N ALA A 219 -9.47 -18.69 22.12
CA ALA A 219 -10.81 -18.45 22.64
C ALA A 219 -11.77 -18.69 21.47
N PRO A 220 -12.77 -19.55 21.58
CA PRO A 220 -13.67 -19.88 20.49
C PRO A 220 -14.13 -18.54 19.96
N ASP A 221 -14.24 -18.40 18.64
CA ASP A 221 -14.75 -17.18 17.99
C ASP A 221 -15.83 -16.63 18.92
N PRO A 222 -15.55 -15.52 19.66
CA PRO A 222 -16.34 -15.16 20.84
C PRO A 222 -17.82 -14.99 20.54
N LEU A 223 -18.19 -14.99 19.28
CA LEU A 223 -19.59 -14.82 18.87
C LEU A 223 -19.93 -15.52 17.52
N GLY A 224 -19.07 -16.40 16.97
CA GLY A 224 -19.32 -17.02 15.64
C GLY A 224 -19.39 -16.00 14.49
N ARG A 225 -18.74 -14.84 14.64
CA ARG A 225 -19.00 -13.63 13.81
C ARG A 225 -17.79 -13.02 13.17
N VAL A 226 -16.62 -13.63 13.36
CA VAL A 226 -15.40 -13.22 12.67
C VAL A 226 -15.58 -13.47 11.17
N PRO A 227 -15.23 -12.51 10.30
CA PRO A 227 -15.26 -12.74 8.86
C PRO A 227 -14.43 -13.97 8.50
N GLN A 228 -15.02 -14.87 7.72
CA GLN A 228 -14.32 -16.07 7.27
C GLN A 228 -13.02 -15.69 6.55
N GLY A 229 -11.94 -16.43 6.80
CA GLY A 229 -10.66 -16.28 6.13
C GLY A 229 -9.70 -15.25 6.76
N ARG A 230 -10.05 -14.61 7.89
CA ARG A 230 -9.09 -13.77 8.66
C ARG A 230 -9.08 -14.18 10.13
N ARG A 231 -7.90 -14.26 10.69
CA ARG A 231 -7.73 -14.54 12.13
C ARG A 231 -7.70 -13.26 12.94
N CYS A 232 -8.52 -13.20 14.00
CA CYS A 232 -8.46 -12.13 14.98
C CYS A 232 -7.37 -12.39 16.01
N ALA A 233 -6.69 -11.34 16.44
CA ALA A 233 -5.69 -11.37 17.49
C ALA A 233 -6.32 -11.18 18.89
N VAL A 234 -7.40 -11.95 19.20
CA VAL A 234 -8.25 -11.77 20.38
C VAL A 234 -7.44 -11.81 21.68
N ASP A 235 -6.43 -12.65 21.74
CA ASP A 235 -5.50 -12.81 22.87
C ASP A 235 -4.74 -11.54 23.23
N ARG A 236 -4.70 -10.54 22.36
CA ARG A 236 -4.01 -9.28 22.57
C ARG A 236 -4.92 -8.06 22.63
N TRP A 237 -6.20 -8.24 22.35
CA TRP A 237 -7.13 -7.12 22.32
C TRP A 237 -7.19 -6.34 23.63
N ALA A 238 -7.06 -7.01 24.78
CA ALA A 238 -7.05 -6.35 26.08
C ALA A 238 -5.88 -5.37 26.20
N ALA A 239 -4.64 -5.83 25.99
CA ALA A 239 -3.43 -5.01 26.06
C ALA A 239 -3.43 -3.88 25.01
N GLU A 240 -3.89 -4.16 23.79
CA GLU A 240 -3.99 -3.17 22.72
C GLU A 240 -5.08 -2.12 23.00
N ALA A 241 -6.19 -2.52 23.61
CA ALA A 241 -7.24 -1.60 24.04
C ALA A 241 -6.77 -0.68 25.17
N GLU A 242 -6.01 -1.20 26.12
CA GLU A 242 -5.38 -0.41 27.18
C GLU A 242 -4.44 0.65 26.60
N LEU A 243 -3.52 0.27 25.69
CA LEU A 243 -2.63 1.21 24.99
C LEU A 243 -3.41 2.29 24.23
N LEU A 244 -4.53 1.93 23.60
CA LEU A 244 -5.38 2.88 22.91
C LEU A 244 -6.04 3.87 23.87
N LEU A 245 -6.56 3.39 24.98
CA LEU A 245 -7.22 4.22 26.00
C LEU A 245 -6.24 5.19 26.65
N ASP A 246 -5.04 4.71 26.96
CA ASP A 246 -3.95 5.56 27.52
C ASP A 246 -3.57 6.66 26.52
N ALA A 247 -3.35 6.31 25.26
CA ALA A 247 -2.98 7.28 24.23
C ALA A 247 -4.06 8.33 23.98
N ASP A 248 -5.33 7.97 24.19
CA ASP A 248 -6.46 8.90 24.06
C ASP A 248 -6.79 9.65 25.35
N GLY A 249 -6.01 9.45 26.44
CA GLY A 249 -6.24 10.05 27.75
C GLY A 249 -7.55 9.62 28.42
N ARG A 250 -8.00 8.40 28.11
CA ARG A 250 -9.24 7.80 28.60
C ARG A 250 -9.04 6.68 29.60
N SER A 251 -7.78 6.44 29.98
CA SER A 251 -7.48 5.48 31.04
C SER A 251 -8.01 5.98 32.38
N THR A 252 -8.77 5.13 33.04
CA THR A 252 -9.38 5.47 34.35
C THR A 252 -8.45 5.20 35.54
N GLY A 253 -7.19 4.83 35.30
CA GLY A 253 -6.26 4.41 36.34
C GLY A 253 -6.60 3.04 36.95
N THR A 254 -7.79 2.54 36.78
CA THR A 254 -8.28 1.22 37.20
C THR A 254 -8.21 0.17 36.10
N GLY A 255 -7.69 0.52 34.90
CA GLY A 255 -7.68 -0.36 33.74
C GLY A 255 -9.07 -0.60 33.11
N ALA A 256 -10.10 0.06 33.57
CA ALA A 256 -11.45 -0.07 33.02
C ALA A 256 -11.69 0.86 31.82
N GLY A 257 -12.38 0.40 30.80
CA GLY A 257 -12.71 1.22 29.64
C GLY A 257 -13.44 0.44 28.56
N VAL A 258 -14.04 1.16 27.60
CA VAL A 258 -14.80 0.56 26.51
C VAL A 258 -14.20 0.97 25.18
N VAL A 259 -13.91 -0.01 24.33
CA VAL A 259 -13.34 0.16 22.98
C VAL A 259 -14.21 -0.59 21.99
N THR A 260 -14.29 -0.13 20.75
CA THR A 260 -15.00 -0.84 19.67
C THR A 260 -14.04 -1.55 18.73
N VAL A 261 -14.38 -2.77 18.33
CA VAL A 261 -13.75 -3.48 17.21
C VAL A 261 -14.69 -3.43 15.99
N ARG A 262 -14.12 -3.15 14.82
CA ARG A 262 -14.89 -3.02 13.57
C ARG A 262 -14.54 -4.11 12.59
N PHE A 263 -15.53 -4.93 12.23
CA PHE A 263 -15.43 -5.92 11.15
C PHE A 263 -16.15 -5.40 9.89
N GLY A 264 -15.43 -4.59 9.10
CA GLY A 264 -16.02 -3.97 7.91
C GLY A 264 -16.94 -2.77 8.22
N ALA A 265 -17.95 -2.55 7.38
CA ALA A 265 -18.80 -1.36 7.47
C ALA A 265 -19.91 -1.47 8.54
N ARG A 266 -20.45 -2.66 8.75
CA ARG A 266 -21.71 -2.85 9.51
C ARG A 266 -21.57 -3.61 10.81
N ARG A 267 -20.50 -4.38 11.02
CA ARG A 267 -20.31 -5.20 12.21
C ARG A 267 -19.38 -4.53 13.20
N ARG A 268 -19.81 -4.43 14.45
CA ARG A 268 -19.02 -3.86 15.56
C ARG A 268 -19.18 -4.70 16.79
N LEU A 269 -18.08 -4.91 17.53
CA LEU A 269 -18.08 -5.45 18.88
C LEU A 269 -17.70 -4.35 19.87
N LEU A 270 -18.18 -4.46 21.09
CA LEU A 270 -17.73 -3.70 22.24
C LEU A 270 -16.78 -4.57 23.05
N LEU A 271 -15.62 -4.02 23.35
CA LEU A 271 -14.64 -4.58 24.26
C LEU A 271 -14.71 -3.77 25.55
N GLU A 272 -15.11 -4.39 26.62
CA GLU A 272 -15.13 -3.80 27.95
C GLU A 272 -13.94 -4.37 28.73
N LEU A 273 -13.02 -3.51 29.11
CA LEU A 273 -11.92 -3.84 30.00
C LEU A 273 -12.43 -3.78 31.43
N VAL A 274 -12.33 -4.87 32.15
CA VAL A 274 -12.72 -4.99 33.55
C VAL A 274 -11.48 -5.13 34.38
N ALA A 275 -11.28 -4.23 35.35
CA ALA A 275 -10.14 -4.30 36.25
C ALA A 275 -10.08 -5.66 36.96
N ALA A 276 -8.88 -6.18 37.14
CA ALA A 276 -8.71 -7.41 37.94
C ALA A 276 -9.17 -7.14 39.36
N PRO A 277 -9.94 -8.05 40.00
CA PRO A 277 -10.46 -7.86 41.36
C PRO A 277 -9.35 -7.57 42.40
N ASP A 278 -8.16 -8.11 42.17
CA ASP A 278 -7.02 -8.03 43.08
C ASP A 278 -6.04 -6.89 42.74
N GLY A 279 -6.37 -6.02 41.79
CA GLY A 279 -5.58 -4.82 41.44
C GLY A 279 -4.19 -5.06 40.82
N GLY A 280 -3.73 -6.30 40.70
CA GLY A 280 -2.37 -6.66 40.22
C GLY A 280 -2.28 -7.49 38.94
N GLY A 281 -3.39 -7.92 38.40
CA GLY A 281 -3.43 -8.72 37.19
C GLY A 281 -3.81 -7.92 35.92
N PRO A 282 -3.57 -8.47 34.71
CA PRO A 282 -4.02 -7.85 33.48
C PRO A 282 -5.56 -7.75 33.48
N PRO A 283 -6.15 -6.70 32.91
CA PRO A 283 -7.60 -6.53 32.87
C PRO A 283 -8.28 -7.68 32.12
N ALA A 284 -9.41 -8.15 32.67
CA ALA A 284 -10.26 -9.12 31.98
C ALA A 284 -11.00 -8.44 30.82
N LEU A 285 -11.21 -9.17 29.74
CA LEU A 285 -11.89 -8.68 28.56
C LEU A 285 -13.29 -9.27 28.45
N ARG A 286 -14.31 -8.41 28.45
CA ARG A 286 -15.69 -8.78 28.12
C ARG A 286 -16.01 -8.33 26.70
N ILE A 287 -16.49 -9.26 25.88
CA ILE A 287 -16.82 -9.00 24.46
C ILE A 287 -18.34 -9.08 24.30
N THR A 288 -18.93 -8.03 23.76
CA THR A 288 -20.37 -7.95 23.50
C THR A 288 -20.65 -7.37 22.12
N GLU A 289 -21.87 -7.56 21.60
CA GLU A 289 -22.29 -6.88 20.36
C GLU A 289 -22.61 -5.41 20.61
N ALA A 290 -22.17 -4.56 19.68
CA ALA A 290 -22.63 -3.19 19.67
C ALA A 290 -24.11 -3.13 19.27
N PRO A 291 -25.00 -2.55 20.08
CA PRO A 291 -26.40 -2.39 19.73
C PRO A 291 -26.56 -1.63 18.41
N LYS A 292 -27.51 -2.05 17.57
CA LYS A 292 -27.81 -1.36 16.31
C LYS A 292 -28.31 0.05 16.62
N GLY A 293 -27.69 1.07 16.02
CA GLY A 293 -28.07 2.47 16.21
C GLY A 293 -27.54 3.16 17.46
N SER A 294 -26.68 2.51 18.23
CA SER A 294 -26.16 3.06 19.48
C SER A 294 -25.08 4.13 19.29
N HIS A 295 -24.89 4.94 20.37
CA HIS A 295 -23.85 5.98 20.52
C HIS A 295 -22.40 5.49 20.45
N ALA A 296 -22.14 4.29 19.91
CA ALA A 296 -20.82 3.72 19.72
C ALA A 296 -19.90 4.54 18.77
N SER A 297 -20.44 5.56 18.11
CA SER A 297 -19.66 6.44 17.21
C SER A 297 -18.61 7.29 17.93
N GLY A 298 -18.81 7.57 19.23
CA GLY A 298 -17.88 8.33 20.07
C GLY A 298 -16.81 7.49 20.77
N LEU A 299 -16.92 6.16 20.75
CA LEU A 299 -15.95 5.28 21.40
C LEU A 299 -14.66 5.16 20.59
N PRO A 300 -13.52 4.93 21.26
CA PRO A 300 -12.27 4.54 20.60
C PRO A 300 -12.46 3.30 19.74
N VAL A 301 -11.74 3.23 18.63
CA VAL A 301 -11.80 2.09 17.71
C VAL A 301 -10.46 1.37 17.75
N LEU A 302 -10.46 0.09 18.10
CA LEU A 302 -9.27 -0.74 18.08
C LEU A 302 -8.67 -0.73 16.65
N PRO A 303 -7.41 -0.36 16.48
CA PRO A 303 -6.78 -0.30 15.17
C PRO A 303 -6.79 -1.65 14.46
N ASP A 304 -6.85 -1.64 13.13
CA ASP A 304 -6.80 -2.87 12.33
C ASP A 304 -5.51 -3.67 12.58
N ALA A 305 -4.39 -2.99 12.83
CA ALA A 305 -3.13 -3.64 13.15
C ALA A 305 -3.17 -4.45 14.45
N SER A 306 -4.00 -4.04 15.41
CA SER A 306 -4.25 -4.79 16.65
C SER A 306 -5.39 -5.80 16.52
N THR A 307 -6.34 -5.52 15.62
CA THR A 307 -7.54 -6.37 15.46
C THR A 307 -7.21 -7.72 14.87
N TRP A 308 -6.29 -7.75 13.91
CA TRP A 308 -6.00 -8.90 13.08
C TRP A 308 -4.60 -9.47 13.34
N VAL A 309 -4.45 -10.78 13.17
CA VAL A 309 -3.12 -11.39 13.05
C VAL A 309 -2.46 -10.83 11.78
N PRO A 310 -1.18 -10.40 11.85
CA PRO A 310 -0.47 -9.87 10.69
C PRO A 310 -0.39 -10.90 9.56
N PRO A 311 -0.57 -10.48 8.30
CA PRO A 311 -0.53 -11.38 7.14
C PRO A 311 0.77 -12.20 7.04
N ASP A 312 1.91 -11.59 7.37
CA ASP A 312 3.21 -12.27 7.32
C ASP A 312 3.28 -13.45 8.27
N LEU A 313 2.74 -13.30 9.48
CA LEU A 313 2.68 -14.38 10.47
C LEU A 313 1.71 -15.49 10.04
N GLU A 314 0.58 -15.11 9.42
CA GLU A 314 -0.37 -16.09 8.87
C GLU A 314 0.27 -16.86 7.69
N LEU A 315 0.96 -16.19 6.79
CA LEU A 315 1.67 -16.80 5.66
C LEU A 315 2.79 -17.73 6.11
N LEU A 316 3.59 -17.33 7.10
CA LEU A 316 4.64 -18.18 7.68
C LEU A 316 4.04 -19.44 8.33
N ARG A 317 2.99 -19.29 9.13
CA ARG A 317 2.31 -20.40 9.80
C ARG A 317 1.64 -21.36 8.81
N ALA A 318 1.19 -20.84 7.68
CA ALA A 318 0.62 -21.65 6.60
C ALA A 318 1.67 -22.25 5.65
N GLY A 319 2.97 -21.94 5.82
CA GLY A 319 4.02 -22.33 4.87
C GLY A 319 3.85 -21.73 3.48
N ALA A 320 3.09 -20.64 3.37
CA ALA A 320 2.78 -20.00 2.08
C ALA A 320 3.82 -18.95 1.64
N ILE A 321 4.80 -18.66 2.50
CA ILE A 321 5.93 -17.79 2.20
C ILE A 321 7.18 -18.27 2.93
N GLU A 322 8.29 -18.21 2.23
CA GLU A 322 9.62 -18.43 2.83
C GLU A 322 10.07 -17.17 3.57
N VAL A 323 10.83 -17.36 4.68
CA VAL A 323 11.33 -16.24 5.49
C VAL A 323 12.17 -15.26 4.66
N ASP A 324 12.90 -15.75 3.66
CA ASP A 324 13.74 -14.97 2.74
C ASP A 324 12.94 -14.01 1.84
N ARG A 325 11.66 -14.26 1.71
CA ARG A 325 10.73 -13.44 0.92
C ARG A 325 10.10 -12.31 1.75
N LEU A 326 10.34 -12.30 3.06
CA LEU A 326 9.87 -11.22 3.92
C LEU A 326 10.82 -10.02 3.87
N HIS A 327 10.30 -8.86 4.24
CA HIS A 327 11.12 -7.70 4.52
C HIS A 327 12.16 -8.04 5.61
N PRO A 328 13.46 -7.70 5.47
CA PRO A 328 14.50 -8.12 6.41
C PRO A 328 14.20 -7.79 7.87
N LEU A 329 13.67 -6.60 8.14
CA LEU A 329 13.28 -6.19 9.50
C LEU A 329 12.11 -7.03 10.05
N VAL A 330 11.18 -7.46 9.19
CA VAL A 330 10.07 -8.33 9.57
C VAL A 330 10.56 -9.75 9.82
N ALA A 331 11.43 -10.26 8.95
CA ALA A 331 12.03 -11.58 9.09
C ALA A 331 12.83 -11.70 10.39
N SER A 332 13.68 -10.71 10.69
CA SER A 332 14.46 -10.64 11.93
C SER A 332 13.57 -10.59 13.18
N ALA A 333 12.45 -9.85 13.13
CA ALA A 333 11.54 -9.75 14.27
C ALA A 333 10.72 -11.03 14.48
N LEU A 334 10.19 -11.64 13.42
CA LEU A 334 9.32 -12.80 13.52
C LEU A 334 10.09 -14.11 13.74
N VAL A 335 11.31 -14.23 13.20
CA VAL A 335 12.15 -15.44 13.24
C VAL A 335 13.59 -15.04 13.65
N PRO A 336 13.82 -14.62 14.92
CA PRO A 336 15.11 -14.12 15.36
C PRO A 336 16.21 -15.19 15.42
N ASP A 337 15.84 -16.45 15.65
CA ASP A 337 16.79 -17.56 15.80
C ASP A 337 17.29 -18.12 14.47
N ARG A 338 17.04 -17.41 13.38
CA ARG A 338 17.52 -17.81 12.07
C ARG A 338 19.03 -17.61 11.99
N PRO A 339 19.82 -18.64 11.56
CA PRO A 339 21.23 -18.44 11.27
C PRO A 339 21.38 -17.36 10.20
N ASP A 340 22.31 -16.43 10.41
CA ASP A 340 22.66 -15.37 9.47
C ASP A 340 23.02 -15.98 8.11
N ARG A 341 22.05 -16.09 7.24
CA ARG A 341 22.28 -16.43 5.84
C ARG A 341 22.36 -15.09 5.07
N PRO A 342 23.40 -14.88 4.27
CA PRO A 342 23.46 -13.70 3.43
C PRO A 342 22.14 -13.60 2.65
N PRO A 343 21.62 -12.39 2.44
CA PRO A 343 20.37 -12.20 1.72
C PRO A 343 20.45 -12.97 0.41
N ALA A 344 19.44 -13.79 0.14
CA ALA A 344 19.35 -14.47 -1.13
C ALA A 344 19.42 -13.39 -2.20
N GLY A 345 20.43 -13.48 -3.07
CA GLY A 345 20.55 -12.56 -4.19
C GLY A 345 19.22 -12.44 -4.92
N PRO A 346 19.01 -11.37 -5.69
CA PRO A 346 17.77 -11.16 -6.41
C PRO A 346 17.39 -12.47 -7.09
N PRO A 347 16.08 -12.85 -7.07
CA PRO A 347 15.65 -14.08 -7.70
C PRO A 347 16.25 -14.06 -9.10
N ARG A 348 17.15 -15.00 -9.35
CA ARG A 348 17.69 -15.17 -10.70
C ARG A 348 16.47 -15.36 -11.57
N ILE A 349 16.14 -14.34 -12.35
CA ILE A 349 15.31 -14.53 -13.53
C ILE A 349 16.00 -15.69 -14.23
N PRO A 350 15.35 -16.83 -14.44
CA PRO A 350 16.00 -17.95 -15.08
C PRO A 350 16.62 -17.39 -16.34
N ASP A 351 17.93 -17.64 -16.55
CA ASP A 351 18.77 -17.15 -17.63
C ASP A 351 18.29 -17.66 -19.01
N ARG A 352 16.98 -17.58 -19.26
CA ARG A 352 16.38 -17.81 -20.56
C ARG A 352 16.40 -16.57 -21.46
N ALA A 353 16.73 -15.40 -20.89
CA ALA A 353 16.80 -14.15 -21.65
C ALA A 353 17.92 -14.14 -22.70
N GLY A 354 18.86 -15.06 -22.65
CA GLY A 354 19.94 -15.20 -23.61
C GLY A 354 19.90 -16.49 -24.44
N GLU A 355 18.99 -17.44 -24.13
CA GLU A 355 18.91 -18.66 -24.95
C GLU A 355 18.14 -18.38 -26.23
N PRO A 356 18.75 -18.76 -27.42
CA PRO A 356 18.07 -18.59 -28.70
C PRO A 356 16.77 -19.40 -28.72
N ARG A 357 15.67 -18.74 -29.02
CA ARG A 357 14.39 -19.42 -29.27
C ARG A 357 14.41 -20.08 -30.63
N LEU A 358 14.15 -21.37 -30.69
CA LEU A 358 14.04 -22.12 -31.94
C LEU A 358 12.64 -21.96 -32.55
N VAL A 359 12.58 -21.54 -33.80
CA VAL A 359 11.35 -21.39 -34.59
C VAL A 359 11.46 -22.20 -35.86
N GLU A 360 10.46 -22.99 -36.16
CA GLU A 360 10.39 -23.70 -37.47
C GLU A 360 10.00 -22.72 -38.55
N CYS A 361 10.90 -22.51 -39.51
CA CYS A 361 10.72 -21.57 -40.60
C CYS A 361 11.22 -22.21 -41.90
N ARG A 362 10.33 -22.33 -42.89
CA ARG A 362 10.64 -22.93 -44.21
C ARG A 362 11.23 -24.34 -44.16
N GLY A 363 10.78 -25.15 -43.18
CA GLY A 363 11.23 -26.54 -43.05
C GLY A 363 12.58 -26.74 -42.31
N ALA A 364 13.18 -25.64 -41.81
CA ALA A 364 14.36 -25.67 -40.97
C ALA A 364 14.10 -25.01 -39.61
N ARG A 365 14.86 -25.36 -38.59
CA ARG A 365 14.81 -24.71 -37.27
C ARG A 365 15.78 -23.54 -37.27
N HIS A 366 15.28 -22.36 -37.05
CA HIS A 366 16.04 -21.13 -36.99
C HIS A 366 16.00 -20.56 -35.57
N ARG A 367 17.09 -19.92 -35.18
CA ARG A 367 17.25 -19.31 -33.87
C ARG A 367 16.82 -17.84 -33.94
N ILE A 368 16.09 -17.43 -32.92
CA ILE A 368 15.80 -16.03 -32.63
C ILE A 368 16.54 -15.68 -31.32
N ALA A 369 17.35 -14.65 -31.33
CA ALA A 369 18.03 -14.14 -30.15
C ALA A 369 18.23 -12.62 -30.25
N LEU A 370 18.70 -12.04 -29.15
CA LEU A 370 19.07 -10.63 -29.10
C LEU A 370 20.39 -10.41 -29.82
N VAL A 371 20.37 -9.55 -30.83
CA VAL A 371 21.58 -9.05 -31.52
C VAL A 371 21.60 -7.55 -31.34
N ASP A 372 22.66 -7.03 -30.72
CA ASP A 372 22.77 -5.60 -30.38
C ASP A 372 21.54 -5.03 -29.66
N GLY A 373 20.94 -5.85 -28.78
CA GLY A 373 19.76 -5.48 -28.00
C GLY A 373 18.42 -5.57 -28.73
N VAL A 374 18.36 -6.09 -29.96
CA VAL A 374 17.14 -6.26 -30.75
C VAL A 374 16.90 -7.73 -31.05
N LEU A 375 15.66 -8.21 -30.88
CA LEU A 375 15.28 -9.56 -31.30
C LEU A 375 15.43 -9.71 -32.82
N SER A 376 16.31 -10.62 -33.21
CA SER A 376 16.65 -10.86 -34.60
C SER A 376 16.73 -12.36 -34.90
N PRO A 377 16.31 -12.79 -36.10
CA PRO A 377 16.51 -14.16 -36.54
C PRO A 377 17.95 -14.33 -36.98
N LEU A 378 18.66 -15.25 -36.28
CA LEU A 378 20.13 -15.41 -36.44
C LEU A 378 20.52 -16.17 -37.71
N ASP A 379 19.68 -17.05 -38.19
CA ASP A 379 20.01 -18.02 -39.24
C ASP A 379 19.44 -17.61 -40.63
N HIS A 380 19.11 -16.33 -40.81
CA HIS A 380 18.64 -15.73 -42.06
C HIS A 380 19.62 -14.67 -42.58
N ASP A 381 19.76 -14.57 -43.90
CA ASP A 381 20.46 -13.47 -44.56
C ASP A 381 19.73 -12.13 -44.29
N PRO A 382 20.42 -11.07 -43.85
CA PRO A 382 19.81 -9.75 -43.65
C PRO A 382 19.13 -9.18 -44.89
N ALA A 383 19.63 -9.49 -46.08
CA ALA A 383 18.99 -9.05 -47.31
C ALA A 383 17.68 -9.82 -47.61
N GLU A 384 17.61 -11.09 -47.23
CA GLU A 384 16.40 -11.88 -47.27
C GLU A 384 15.34 -11.38 -46.33
N LEU A 385 15.74 -11.06 -45.07
CA LEU A 385 14.85 -10.51 -44.05
C LEU A 385 14.17 -9.22 -44.55
N ARG A 386 14.92 -8.29 -45.11
CA ARG A 386 14.36 -7.04 -45.65
C ARG A 386 13.34 -7.27 -46.78
N ARG A 387 13.62 -8.24 -47.67
CA ARG A 387 12.66 -8.58 -48.74
C ARG A 387 11.37 -9.17 -48.18
N GLU A 388 11.49 -10.02 -47.15
CA GLU A 388 10.35 -10.65 -46.50
C GLU A 388 9.53 -9.65 -45.67
N GLU A 389 10.18 -8.67 -45.04
CA GLU A 389 9.49 -7.57 -44.36
C GLU A 389 8.65 -6.75 -45.34
N LEU A 390 9.23 -6.40 -46.51
CA LEU A 390 8.50 -5.69 -47.54
C LEU A 390 7.36 -6.54 -48.15
N LEU A 391 7.59 -7.84 -48.33
CA LEU A 391 6.56 -8.78 -48.78
C LEU A 391 5.44 -8.90 -47.73
N ALA A 392 5.76 -8.95 -46.47
CA ALA A 392 4.81 -9.00 -45.36
C ALA A 392 3.91 -7.76 -45.29
N GLU A 393 4.45 -6.56 -45.58
CA GLU A 393 3.68 -5.33 -45.72
C GLU A 393 2.67 -5.40 -46.87
N LEU A 394 3.01 -6.06 -47.96
CA LEU A 394 2.15 -6.18 -49.11
C LEU A 394 1.15 -7.33 -49.00
N THR A 395 1.54 -8.45 -48.43
CA THR A 395 0.74 -9.69 -48.42
C THR A 395 0.01 -9.91 -47.09
N GLY A 396 0.38 -9.20 -46.04
CA GLY A 396 -0.12 -9.39 -44.67
C GLY A 396 0.34 -10.69 -44.02
N THR A 397 1.26 -11.46 -44.62
CA THR A 397 1.70 -12.77 -44.14
C THR A 397 3.21 -12.79 -43.90
N PRO A 398 3.67 -12.42 -42.71
CA PRO A 398 5.11 -12.45 -42.38
C PRO A 398 5.64 -13.89 -42.28
N MET A 399 6.94 -14.04 -42.51
CA MET A 399 7.71 -15.25 -42.29
C MET A 399 7.56 -15.74 -40.82
N PRO A 400 7.55 -17.07 -40.55
CA PRO A 400 7.38 -17.59 -39.17
C PRO A 400 8.32 -16.98 -38.13
N CYS A 401 9.60 -16.71 -38.45
CA CYS A 401 10.52 -16.04 -37.58
C CYS A 401 10.10 -14.60 -37.22
N LEU A 402 9.71 -13.82 -38.25
CA LEU A 402 9.24 -12.45 -38.07
C LEU A 402 7.91 -12.42 -37.27
N ARG A 403 7.02 -13.39 -37.56
CA ARG A 403 5.78 -13.55 -36.80
C ARG A 403 6.04 -13.90 -35.35
N ALA A 404 7.01 -14.75 -35.03
CA ALA A 404 7.36 -15.09 -33.66
C ALA A 404 7.96 -13.89 -32.90
N ILE A 405 8.71 -13.03 -33.60
CA ILE A 405 9.22 -11.77 -33.03
C ILE A 405 8.04 -10.80 -32.77
N ASP A 406 7.16 -10.64 -33.74
CA ASP A 406 5.97 -9.80 -33.61
C ASP A 406 5.04 -10.28 -32.47
N GLU A 407 4.86 -11.59 -32.34
CA GLU A 407 4.12 -12.23 -31.26
C GLU A 407 4.76 -11.97 -29.90
N ALA A 408 6.10 -12.04 -29.80
CA ALA A 408 6.82 -11.71 -28.56
C ALA A 408 6.63 -10.24 -28.15
N HIS A 409 6.46 -9.34 -29.11
CA HIS A 409 6.15 -7.93 -28.81
C HIS A 409 4.69 -7.70 -28.45
N ARG A 410 3.75 -8.42 -29.08
CA ARG A 410 2.29 -8.22 -28.88
C ARG A 410 1.74 -9.00 -27.69
N HIS A 411 2.18 -10.23 -27.49
CA HIS A 411 1.70 -11.16 -26.46
C HIS A 411 2.87 -11.78 -25.69
N PRO A 412 3.69 -10.96 -25.01
CA PRO A 412 4.85 -11.49 -24.31
C PRO A 412 4.40 -12.31 -23.10
N ASP A 413 5.03 -13.47 -22.87
CA ASP A 413 4.79 -14.32 -21.70
C ASP A 413 4.97 -13.56 -20.38
N CYS A 414 5.81 -12.51 -20.38
CA CYS A 414 6.06 -11.65 -19.24
C CYS A 414 4.96 -10.60 -18.97
N LEU A 415 3.97 -10.43 -19.86
CA LEU A 415 2.97 -9.36 -19.79
C LEU A 415 2.26 -9.29 -18.44
N THR A 416 1.88 -10.44 -17.88
CA THR A 416 1.23 -10.50 -16.55
C THR A 416 2.18 -9.98 -15.48
N GLY A 417 3.43 -10.40 -15.46
CA GLY A 417 4.43 -9.94 -14.50
C GLY A 417 4.78 -8.46 -14.65
N VAL A 418 4.83 -7.94 -15.89
CA VAL A 418 5.03 -6.51 -16.16
C VAL A 418 3.84 -5.70 -15.64
N ARG A 419 2.61 -6.13 -15.94
CA ARG A 419 1.38 -5.48 -15.46
C ARG A 419 1.34 -5.42 -13.94
N GLU A 420 1.57 -6.52 -13.26
CA GLU A 420 1.57 -6.58 -11.80
C GLU A 420 2.64 -5.67 -11.19
N ARG A 421 3.83 -5.59 -11.77
CA ARG A 421 4.87 -4.66 -11.32
C ARG A 421 4.46 -3.20 -11.49
N LEU A 422 3.91 -2.85 -12.64
CA LEU A 422 3.43 -1.49 -12.91
C LEU A 422 2.27 -1.09 -11.99
N ASP A 423 1.34 -2.00 -11.75
CA ASP A 423 0.20 -1.76 -10.86
C ASP A 423 0.65 -1.56 -9.41
N HIS A 424 1.67 -2.29 -8.97
CA HIS A 424 2.27 -2.13 -7.64
C HIS A 424 3.35 -1.03 -7.56
N GLY A 425 3.72 -0.40 -8.68
CA GLY A 425 4.66 0.72 -8.72
C GLY A 425 6.13 0.34 -8.87
N ASP A 426 6.43 -0.92 -9.14
CA ASP A 426 7.79 -1.40 -9.47
C ASP A 426 8.10 -1.15 -10.96
N ILE A 427 8.23 0.14 -11.31
CA ILE A 427 8.49 0.54 -12.71
C ILE A 427 9.87 0.05 -13.16
N ALA A 428 10.87 0.14 -12.30
CA ALA A 428 12.22 -0.30 -12.64
C ALA A 428 12.27 -1.81 -12.92
N GLY A 429 11.62 -2.62 -12.09
CA GLY A 429 11.53 -4.06 -12.32
C GLY A 429 10.69 -4.42 -13.56
N ALA A 430 9.64 -3.63 -13.87
CA ALA A 430 8.87 -3.82 -15.09
C ALA A 430 9.72 -3.54 -16.34
N LEU A 431 10.46 -2.42 -16.34
CA LEU A 431 11.37 -2.07 -17.43
C LEU A 431 12.51 -3.09 -17.59
N ALA A 432 13.10 -3.53 -16.49
CA ALA A 432 14.15 -4.56 -16.53
C ALA A 432 13.66 -5.88 -17.17
N VAL A 433 12.38 -6.27 -16.92
CA VAL A 433 11.79 -7.43 -17.59
C VAL A 433 11.63 -7.18 -19.09
N VAL A 434 11.20 -5.98 -19.49
CA VAL A 434 11.05 -5.61 -20.90
C VAL A 434 12.41 -5.56 -21.61
N GLU A 435 13.39 -4.93 -20.98
CA GLU A 435 14.77 -4.87 -21.50
C GLU A 435 15.41 -6.27 -21.62
N GLY A 436 15.15 -7.14 -20.66
CA GLY A 436 15.60 -8.53 -20.70
C GLY A 436 14.95 -9.34 -21.82
N LEU A 437 13.72 -8.97 -22.24
CA LEU A 437 13.01 -9.64 -23.33
C LEU A 437 13.43 -9.10 -24.72
N LEU A 438 13.50 -7.77 -24.87
CA LEU A 438 13.58 -7.09 -26.16
C LEU A 438 14.93 -6.39 -26.40
N GLY A 439 15.74 -6.25 -25.34
CA GLY A 439 16.97 -5.46 -25.33
C GLY A 439 16.75 -3.99 -24.94
N PRO A 440 17.84 -3.31 -24.49
CA PRO A 440 17.76 -1.94 -23.96
C PRO A 440 17.42 -0.88 -25.02
N GLU A 441 17.76 -1.13 -26.27
CA GLU A 441 17.52 -0.23 -27.40
C GLU A 441 16.27 -0.57 -28.21
N ALA A 442 15.46 -1.55 -27.74
CA ALA A 442 14.31 -2.01 -28.48
C ALA A 442 13.18 -0.98 -28.49
N VAL A 443 12.71 -0.63 -29.68
CA VAL A 443 11.51 0.18 -29.86
C VAL A 443 10.28 -0.72 -29.73
N LEU A 444 9.44 -0.45 -28.74
CA LEU A 444 8.19 -1.19 -28.55
C LEU A 444 7.23 -0.93 -29.71
N ARG A 445 6.86 -2.00 -30.40
CA ARG A 445 5.79 -1.96 -31.41
C ARG A 445 4.42 -1.87 -30.73
N GLY A 446 3.37 -1.52 -31.46
CA GLY A 446 2.00 -1.51 -30.93
C GLY A 446 1.61 -2.88 -30.36
N GLY A 447 0.86 -2.90 -29.26
CA GLY A 447 0.38 -4.13 -28.60
C GLY A 447 0.29 -3.99 -27.08
N ALA A 448 -0.13 -5.08 -26.43
CA ALA A 448 -0.51 -5.08 -25.02
C ALA A 448 0.59 -4.59 -24.07
N LEU A 449 1.86 -4.87 -24.35
CA LEU A 449 2.98 -4.41 -23.53
C LEU A 449 3.16 -2.89 -23.58
N ARG A 450 3.12 -2.31 -24.78
CA ARG A 450 3.17 -0.86 -24.97
C ARG A 450 1.99 -0.17 -24.30
N ASP A 451 0.78 -0.72 -24.48
CA ASP A 451 -0.44 -0.17 -23.89
C ASP A 451 -0.38 -0.14 -22.35
N GLU A 452 0.25 -1.14 -21.71
CA GLU A 452 0.43 -1.15 -20.26
C GLU A 452 1.40 -0.06 -19.79
N LEU A 453 2.50 0.13 -20.52
CA LEU A 453 3.49 1.19 -20.18
C LEU A 453 2.90 2.58 -20.41
N GLU A 454 2.17 2.80 -21.49
CA GLU A 454 1.48 4.05 -21.78
C GLU A 454 0.44 4.37 -20.70
N ARG A 455 -0.39 3.39 -20.31
CA ARG A 455 -1.35 3.53 -19.20
C ARG A 455 -0.66 3.85 -17.88
N ALA A 456 0.49 3.24 -17.58
CA ALA A 456 1.25 3.56 -16.39
C ALA A 456 1.80 5.00 -16.41
N ALA A 457 2.25 5.47 -17.57
CA ALA A 457 2.69 6.85 -17.77
C ALA A 457 1.55 7.86 -17.59
N GLU A 458 0.38 7.59 -18.17
CA GLU A 458 -0.83 8.42 -18.01
C GLU A 458 -1.29 8.51 -16.56
N ARG A 459 -1.30 7.38 -15.84
CA ARG A 459 -1.60 7.36 -14.39
C ARG A 459 -0.62 8.26 -13.64
N ARG A 460 0.65 8.25 -14.00
CA ARG A 460 1.68 9.08 -13.36
C ARG A 460 1.48 10.57 -13.61
N ILE A 461 1.08 10.95 -14.82
CA ILE A 461 0.71 12.33 -15.15
C ILE A 461 -0.50 12.76 -14.32
N THR A 462 -1.56 11.95 -14.29
CA THR A 462 -2.78 12.20 -13.53
C THR A 462 -2.48 12.43 -12.03
N TYR A 463 -1.63 11.59 -11.46
CA TYR A 463 -1.18 11.76 -10.08
C TYR A 463 -0.40 13.06 -9.88
N GLY A 464 0.48 13.41 -10.80
CA GLY A 464 1.22 14.68 -10.76
C GLY A 464 0.30 15.89 -10.76
N LEU A 465 -0.70 15.88 -11.63
CA LEU A 465 -1.72 16.92 -11.71
C LEU A 465 -2.60 16.99 -10.45
N PHE A 466 -2.98 15.83 -9.90
CA PHE A 466 -3.68 15.74 -8.61
C PHE A 466 -2.87 16.37 -7.49
N ARG A 467 -1.58 16.03 -7.36
CA ARG A 467 -0.70 16.63 -6.34
C ARG A 467 -0.52 18.13 -6.51
N ALA A 468 -0.45 18.59 -7.75
CA ALA A 468 -0.35 20.01 -8.06
C ALA A 468 -1.66 20.79 -7.82
N GLY A 469 -2.76 20.10 -7.51
CA GLY A 469 -4.09 20.71 -7.36
C GLY A 469 -4.67 21.23 -8.69
N LEU A 470 -4.14 20.77 -9.82
CA LEU A 470 -4.54 21.22 -11.17
C LEU A 470 -5.75 20.43 -11.71
N ILE A 471 -6.03 19.26 -11.17
CA ILE A 471 -7.24 18.51 -11.47
C ILE A 471 -8.14 18.58 -10.25
N GLY A 472 -9.32 19.16 -10.43
CA GLY A 472 -10.45 19.00 -9.51
C GLY A 472 -10.82 17.52 -9.43
N ALA A 473 -11.63 17.17 -8.45
CA ALA A 473 -12.07 15.81 -8.27
C ALA A 473 -12.52 15.21 -9.61
N GLY A 474 -11.96 14.04 -9.95
CA GLY A 474 -12.39 13.27 -11.11
C GLY A 474 -13.90 13.05 -11.13
N PRO A 475 -14.46 12.57 -12.25
CA PRO A 475 -15.89 12.34 -12.38
C PRO A 475 -16.37 11.55 -11.16
N GLY A 476 -17.27 12.14 -10.38
CA GLY A 476 -17.95 11.44 -9.30
C GLY A 476 -18.52 10.13 -9.85
N PRO A 477 -18.75 9.11 -9.02
CA PRO A 477 -19.46 7.92 -9.48
C PRO A 477 -20.72 8.40 -10.20
N GLY A 478 -20.71 8.25 -11.54
CA GLY A 478 -21.88 8.54 -12.34
C GLY A 478 -23.04 7.72 -11.77
N PRO A 479 -24.28 8.18 -11.84
CA PRO A 479 -25.42 7.39 -11.43
C PRO A 479 -25.35 6.08 -12.22
N GLY A 480 -25.21 4.95 -11.48
CA GLY A 480 -25.16 3.63 -12.07
C GLY A 480 -26.35 3.42 -13.02
N PRO A 481 -26.20 2.62 -14.10
CA PRO A 481 -27.28 2.38 -15.05
C PRO A 481 -28.40 1.60 -14.37
N GLY A 482 -29.29 2.27 -13.66
CA GLY A 482 -30.38 1.61 -12.90
C GLY A 482 -31.38 2.51 -12.22
N SER A 483 -31.17 3.80 -12.09
CA SER A 483 -32.19 4.69 -11.52
C SER A 483 -33.03 5.37 -12.60
N ARG A 484 -33.77 4.57 -13.35
CA ARG A 484 -34.91 5.12 -14.10
C ARG A 484 -35.95 5.55 -13.08
N GLY A 485 -36.15 6.88 -12.97
CA GLY A 485 -37.17 7.48 -12.12
C GLY A 485 -38.54 6.87 -12.37
N ARG A 486 -39.18 6.37 -11.33
CA ARG A 486 -40.60 6.09 -11.35
C ARG A 486 -41.33 7.44 -11.52
N PRO A 487 -42.25 7.57 -12.51
CA PRO A 487 -43.06 8.76 -12.65
C PRO A 487 -44.02 8.86 -11.43
N HIS A 488 -43.98 9.99 -10.76
CA HIS A 488 -44.98 10.34 -9.76
C HIS A 488 -46.34 10.45 -10.46
N GLY A 489 -47.19 9.47 -10.24
CA GLY A 489 -48.61 9.55 -10.58
C GLY A 489 -49.29 10.67 -9.77
N ARG A 490 -49.76 11.71 -10.44
CA ARG A 490 -50.70 12.66 -9.93
C ARG A 490 -51.98 11.88 -9.52
N ARG A 491 -52.33 11.92 -8.24
CA ARG A 491 -53.71 11.65 -7.80
C ARG A 491 -54.44 12.98 -7.79
N THR A 492 -55.38 13.11 -8.71
CA THR A 492 -56.54 14.01 -8.61
C THR A 492 -57.61 13.28 -7.82
N HIS A 493 -58.07 13.86 -6.82
CA HIS A 493 -59.32 14.02 -6.06
C HIS A 493 -59.08 14.11 -4.58
#